data_58521dce4f3ca2bdba9003dc9e0a2120
#
_entry.id   58521dce4f3ca2bdba9003dc9e0a2120
#
_cell.length_a   1.000
_cell.length_b   1.000
_cell.length_c   1.000
_cell.angle_alpha   90.00
_cell.angle_beta   90.00
_cell.angle_gamma   90.00
#
_symmetry.space_group_name_H-M   'P 1'
#
loop_
_entity.id
_entity.type
_entity.pdbx_description
1 polymer ?
#
loop_
_entity_poly.entity_id
_entity_poly.type
_entity_poly.pdbx_seq_one_letter_code
_entity_poly.pdbx_strand_id
1 'polypeptide(L)'
;MSMTETIKLYDRDAYAIEFEADIISCEPNKADDKQFDIILNQTLFFPEEGGQSPDMGILGGYRVVDVQIKNGVITHTVDISAGDCCLMGKEEVQTEKKTDGQITGMECVSEKVELAAGVHVHGKIDWQHRFYNMQQHSGEHIFSGIVHSRFGFENVGFHLSDSVVTMDFSGVISPEDIAEVEHEVNVAISKNIPIEVTYPSSDELANLEYRSKIEIEGQVRIVTVPGYDVCACCAPHVKSTGEIGMLKVMNYQNYKGGVRVSILCGFRALEAFRQKCDIISELMGIFTTNQEAIVDNVTKLKAANQSLKSELGTAKSALLDYKVAELPADTDNAVLFEDGIDTNTARNCVNGLVEKYSGFSAFFTGNDEAGYSFIIGSKNADCNTVAAALRNKLGARGGGKPVMVQGSVKAAKSEIEEVLKEVL
;
A
#
# COMPACT_ATOMS: atom_id res chain seq x y z
N MET A 1 31.04 30.96 -3.86
CA MET A 1 30.79 31.42 -2.48
C MET A 1 30.15 30.25 -1.75
N SER A 2 30.68 29.88 -0.56
CA SER A 2 30.01 28.88 0.27
C SER A 2 28.63 29.45 0.64
N MET A 3 27.55 28.76 0.31
CA MET A 3 26.21 29.15 0.78
C MET A 3 26.24 29.06 2.31
N THR A 4 25.65 30.04 2.98
CA THR A 4 25.48 30.05 4.42
C THR A 4 24.45 28.99 4.79
N GLU A 5 24.65 28.24 5.86
CA GLU A 5 23.69 27.26 6.35
C GLU A 5 22.34 27.93 6.66
N THR A 6 21.24 27.23 6.39
CA THR A 6 19.88 27.69 6.68
C THR A 6 19.62 27.60 8.18
N ILE A 7 19.13 28.68 8.80
CA ILE A 7 18.73 28.68 10.21
C ILE A 7 17.48 27.82 10.39
N LYS A 8 17.61 26.77 11.23
CA LYS A 8 16.54 25.81 11.53
C LYS A 8 15.64 26.36 12.65
N LEU A 9 14.55 27.03 12.30
CA LEU A 9 13.62 27.60 13.29
C LEU A 9 12.86 26.52 14.05
N TYR A 10 12.61 25.37 13.43
CA TYR A 10 11.95 24.22 14.05
C TYR A 10 12.76 23.59 15.21
N ASP A 11 14.06 23.82 15.28
CA ASP A 11 14.90 23.42 16.41
C ASP A 11 14.67 24.30 17.65
N ARG A 12 14.23 25.57 17.46
CA ARG A 12 13.91 26.50 18.52
C ARG A 12 12.52 26.33 19.07
N ASP A 13 11.54 26.16 18.15
CA ASP A 13 10.15 25.88 18.50
C ASP A 13 9.52 24.97 17.43
N ALA A 14 9.36 23.69 17.78
CA ALA A 14 8.72 22.69 16.93
C ALA A 14 7.21 22.93 16.72
N TYR A 15 6.59 23.85 17.52
CA TYR A 15 5.17 24.17 17.48
C TYR A 15 4.89 25.49 16.76
N ALA A 16 5.90 26.23 16.34
CA ALA A 16 5.70 27.39 15.49
C ALA A 16 5.15 26.97 14.12
N ILE A 17 4.13 27.68 13.64
CA ILE A 17 3.39 27.33 12.42
C ILE A 17 3.74 28.29 11.28
N GLU A 18 4.02 29.57 11.60
CA GLU A 18 4.24 30.62 10.62
C GLU A 18 5.60 31.30 10.88
N PHE A 19 6.24 31.76 9.82
CA PHE A 19 7.53 32.44 9.90
C PHE A 19 7.73 33.39 8.72
N GLU A 20 8.67 34.33 8.91
CA GLU A 20 9.14 35.23 7.87
C GLU A 20 10.57 34.86 7.49
N ALA A 21 10.89 34.95 6.20
CA ALA A 21 12.23 34.68 5.69
C ALA A 21 12.56 35.47 4.43
N ASP A 22 13.85 35.58 4.14
CA ASP A 22 14.34 36.14 2.88
C ASP A 22 14.78 35.02 1.93
N ILE A 23 14.38 35.12 0.67
CA ILE A 23 14.82 34.20 -0.38
C ILE A 23 16.29 34.49 -0.71
N ILE A 24 17.15 33.51 -0.53
CA ILE A 24 18.57 33.55 -0.90
C ILE A 24 18.78 33.17 -2.36
N SER A 25 18.05 32.12 -2.83
CA SER A 25 18.10 31.64 -4.21
C SER A 25 16.73 31.13 -4.61
N CYS A 26 16.40 31.33 -5.90
CA CYS A 26 15.18 30.80 -6.52
C CYS A 26 15.56 30.34 -7.95
N GLU A 27 15.51 29.05 -8.19
CA GLU A 27 15.89 28.46 -9.47
C GLU A 27 14.78 27.51 -9.97
N PRO A 28 14.56 27.43 -11.32
CA PRO A 28 13.65 26.43 -11.85
C PRO A 28 14.10 25.02 -11.46
N ASN A 29 13.14 24.15 -11.06
CA ASN A 29 13.43 22.77 -10.75
C ASN A 29 13.83 22.01 -12.04
N LYS A 30 14.82 21.14 -11.94
CA LYS A 30 15.37 20.40 -13.09
C LYS A 30 14.48 19.28 -13.61
N ALA A 31 13.56 18.78 -12.77
CA ALA A 31 12.70 17.64 -13.06
C ALA A 31 11.30 18.08 -13.56
N ASP A 32 10.82 19.27 -13.15
CA ASP A 32 9.49 19.77 -13.48
C ASP A 32 9.54 21.29 -13.69
N ASP A 33 9.17 21.76 -14.88
CA ASP A 33 9.14 23.18 -15.28
C ASP A 33 8.07 24.01 -14.54
N LYS A 34 7.17 23.35 -13.84
CA LYS A 34 6.14 23.98 -12.99
C LYS A 34 6.58 24.13 -11.54
N GLN A 35 7.80 23.77 -11.22
CA GLN A 35 8.35 23.82 -9.87
C GLN A 35 9.58 24.73 -9.81
N PHE A 36 9.79 25.32 -8.64
CA PHE A 36 10.99 26.10 -8.32
C PHE A 36 11.62 25.58 -7.03
N ASP A 37 12.94 25.57 -7.04
CA ASP A 37 13.76 25.25 -5.87
C ASP A 37 14.17 26.56 -5.18
N ILE A 38 13.74 26.76 -3.94
CA ILE A 38 13.94 27.98 -3.17
C ILE A 38 14.81 27.69 -1.95
N ILE A 39 15.83 28.48 -1.76
CA ILE A 39 16.68 28.48 -0.56
C ILE A 39 16.35 29.75 0.25
N LEU A 40 16.12 29.58 1.55
CA LEU A 40 15.80 30.64 2.49
C LEU A 40 16.96 30.86 3.48
N ASN A 41 17.04 32.07 4.08
CA ASN A 41 17.96 32.35 5.18
C ASN A 41 17.58 31.57 6.46
N GLN A 42 16.29 31.30 6.66
CA GLN A 42 15.75 30.53 7.79
C GLN A 42 14.43 29.86 7.41
N THR A 43 14.08 28.78 8.13
CA THR A 43 12.85 28.04 7.83
C THR A 43 12.28 27.29 9.04
N LEU A 44 10.94 27.15 9.10
CA LEU A 44 10.24 26.17 9.95
C LEU A 44 10.04 24.82 9.27
N PHE A 45 10.17 24.71 7.95
CA PHE A 45 10.00 23.46 7.24
C PHE A 45 11.10 22.47 7.61
N PHE A 46 10.73 21.35 8.22
CA PHE A 46 11.65 20.23 8.45
C PHE A 46 11.91 19.52 7.11
N PRO A 47 13.16 19.32 6.71
CA PRO A 47 13.50 18.60 5.49
C PRO A 47 13.34 17.09 5.66
N GLU A 48 13.36 16.34 4.56
CA GLU A 48 13.51 14.89 4.61
C GLU A 48 14.85 14.53 5.25
N GLU A 49 14.81 14.04 6.47
CA GLU A 49 16.01 13.71 7.23
C GLU A 49 15.71 12.63 8.28
N GLY A 50 16.69 11.76 8.59
CA GLY A 50 16.56 10.76 9.65
C GLY A 50 15.46 9.70 9.39
N GLY A 51 15.02 9.51 8.14
CA GLY A 51 13.96 8.57 7.76
C GLY A 51 12.54 9.11 7.91
N GLN A 52 12.39 10.41 8.21
CA GLN A 52 11.10 11.11 8.25
C GLN A 52 10.88 11.90 6.96
N SER A 53 9.66 11.83 6.40
CA SER A 53 9.22 12.66 5.29
C SER A 53 9.25 14.16 5.64
N PRO A 54 9.45 15.05 4.64
CA PRO A 54 9.54 16.48 4.87
C PRO A 54 8.20 17.09 5.27
N ASP A 55 8.25 18.30 5.81
CA ASP A 55 7.06 19.09 6.02
C ASP A 55 6.49 19.61 4.70
N MET A 56 5.19 19.79 4.70
CA MET A 56 4.41 20.43 3.66
C MET A 56 3.89 21.78 4.15
N GLY A 57 3.39 22.61 3.23
CA GLY A 57 2.79 23.89 3.58
C GLY A 57 2.76 24.87 2.43
N ILE A 58 2.80 26.16 2.77
CA ILE A 58 2.75 27.28 1.83
C ILE A 58 3.95 28.20 2.06
N LEU A 59 4.57 28.65 0.99
CA LEU A 59 5.66 29.63 0.99
C LEU A 59 5.37 30.72 -0.06
N GLY A 60 5.22 31.97 0.35
CA GLY A 60 4.93 33.08 -0.54
C GLY A 60 3.64 32.92 -1.36
N GLY A 61 2.64 32.16 -0.87
CA GLY A 61 1.40 31.84 -1.55
C GLY A 61 1.46 30.63 -2.49
N TYR A 62 2.58 29.89 -2.50
CA TYR A 62 2.77 28.68 -3.32
C TYR A 62 2.90 27.45 -2.45
N ARG A 63 2.42 26.30 -2.95
CA ARG A 63 2.49 25.03 -2.22
C ARG A 63 3.91 24.50 -2.19
N VAL A 64 4.43 24.19 -1.00
CA VAL A 64 5.67 23.43 -0.80
C VAL A 64 5.36 21.95 -0.97
N VAL A 65 6.02 21.30 -1.93
CA VAL A 65 5.80 19.89 -2.28
C VAL A 65 6.94 18.98 -1.88
N ASP A 66 8.13 19.54 -1.61
CA ASP A 66 9.29 18.81 -1.09
C ASP A 66 10.23 19.76 -0.35
N VAL A 67 10.95 19.25 0.64
CA VAL A 67 11.99 19.97 1.38
C VAL A 67 13.19 19.04 1.61
N GLN A 68 14.33 19.40 1.07
CA GLN A 68 15.55 18.61 1.14
C GLN A 68 16.69 19.39 1.83
N ILE A 69 17.60 18.66 2.49
CA ILE A 69 18.79 19.26 3.13
C ILE A 69 20.06 18.68 2.54
N LYS A 70 21.02 19.56 2.26
CA LYS A 70 22.37 19.17 1.82
C LYS A 70 23.39 20.14 2.37
N ASN A 71 24.38 19.63 3.11
CA ASN A 71 25.45 20.43 3.72
C ASN A 71 24.92 21.65 4.53
N GLY A 72 23.88 21.44 5.33
CA GLY A 72 23.25 22.47 6.15
C GLY A 72 22.36 23.47 5.40
N VAL A 73 22.26 23.38 4.07
CA VAL A 73 21.39 24.23 3.23
C VAL A 73 20.08 23.50 2.95
N ILE A 74 18.95 24.14 3.27
CA ILE A 74 17.61 23.60 3.06
C ILE A 74 16.99 24.20 1.80
N THR A 75 16.59 23.31 0.88
CA THR A 75 15.95 23.65 -0.37
C THR A 75 14.46 23.28 -0.30
N HIS A 76 13.59 24.23 -0.64
CA HIS A 76 12.14 24.06 -0.67
C HIS A 76 11.68 24.00 -2.13
N THR A 77 11.07 22.89 -2.56
CA THR A 77 10.48 22.79 -3.89
C THR A 77 9.03 23.26 -3.82
N VAL A 78 8.71 24.31 -4.57
CA VAL A 78 7.35 24.89 -4.62
C VAL A 78 6.71 24.65 -5.99
N ASP A 79 5.41 24.35 -5.99
CA ASP A 79 4.60 24.18 -7.19
C ASP A 79 3.90 25.50 -7.55
N ILE A 80 4.22 26.06 -8.73
CA ILE A 80 3.61 27.30 -9.23
C ILE A 80 2.36 27.06 -10.08
N SER A 81 2.05 25.81 -10.44
CA SER A 81 0.90 25.46 -11.29
C SER A 81 -0.41 25.42 -10.50
N ALA A 82 -0.34 25.21 -9.18
CA ALA A 82 -1.52 25.15 -8.34
C ALA A 82 -2.19 26.52 -8.22
N GLY A 83 -3.30 26.71 -8.91
CA GLY A 83 -4.26 27.75 -8.56
C GLY A 83 -4.85 27.44 -7.20
N ASP A 84 -5.06 28.49 -6.39
CA ASP A 84 -5.71 28.48 -5.08
C ASP A 84 -5.39 27.29 -4.17
N CYS A 85 -4.37 27.47 -3.34
CA CYS A 85 -3.92 26.48 -2.38
C CYS A 85 -4.77 26.53 -1.10
N CYS A 86 -5.86 25.74 -1.06
CA CYS A 86 -6.52 25.45 0.20
C CYS A 86 -5.77 24.30 0.89
N LEU A 87 -5.10 24.59 2.00
CA LEU A 87 -4.71 23.56 2.95
C LEU A 87 -5.98 22.88 3.48
N MET A 88 -6.03 21.54 3.42
CA MET A 88 -7.18 20.77 3.93
C MET A 88 -7.22 20.83 5.47
N GLY A 89 -7.85 21.85 6.01
CA GLY A 89 -8.14 22.00 7.42
C GLY A 89 -9.21 23.08 7.63
N LYS A 90 -10.34 22.71 8.23
CA LYS A 90 -11.58 23.49 8.32
C LYS A 90 -11.56 24.70 9.25
N GLU A 91 -10.44 25.37 9.48
CA GLU A 91 -10.38 26.55 10.33
C GLU A 91 -9.49 27.64 9.73
N GLU A 92 -9.91 28.25 8.64
CA GLU A 92 -9.40 29.56 8.22
C GLU A 92 -10.55 30.56 8.08
N VAL A 93 -10.27 31.79 8.50
CA VAL A 93 -11.22 32.92 8.48
C VAL A 93 -11.83 33.03 7.08
N GLN A 94 -13.08 32.61 6.97
CA GLN A 94 -13.85 32.66 5.74
C GLN A 94 -14.38 34.09 5.58
N THR A 95 -13.89 34.83 4.59
CA THR A 95 -14.59 36.00 4.11
C THR A 95 -15.67 35.57 3.16
N GLU A 96 -16.93 35.65 3.60
CA GLU A 96 -18.09 35.38 2.74
C GLU A 96 -18.21 36.48 1.65
N LYS A 97 -18.04 36.08 0.38
CA LYS A 97 -18.51 36.89 -0.74
C LYS A 97 -20.01 36.67 -0.93
N LYS A 98 -20.80 37.69 -0.60
CA LYS A 98 -22.22 37.70 -0.93
C LYS A 98 -22.46 38.45 -2.23
N THR A 99 -22.91 37.77 -3.24
CA THR A 99 -23.51 38.36 -4.43
C THR A 99 -24.95 37.84 -4.49
N ASP A 100 -25.92 38.74 -4.44
CA ASP A 100 -27.37 38.44 -4.53
C ASP A 100 -27.92 37.40 -3.53
N GLY A 101 -27.37 37.36 -2.31
CA GLY A 101 -27.91 36.49 -1.27
C GLY A 101 -27.56 35.01 -1.31
N GLN A 102 -26.75 34.59 -2.25
CA GLN A 102 -26.20 33.20 -2.33
C GLN A 102 -24.68 33.18 -2.11
N ILE A 103 -24.19 32.21 -1.34
CA ILE A 103 -22.74 31.96 -1.15
C ILE A 103 -22.22 31.27 -2.41
N THR A 104 -21.42 31.97 -3.21
CA THR A 104 -20.95 31.49 -4.51
C THR A 104 -19.50 31.03 -4.58
N GLY A 105 -18.77 30.98 -3.45
CA GLY A 105 -17.41 30.44 -3.40
C GLY A 105 -16.63 30.91 -2.17
N MET A 106 -15.66 30.11 -1.75
CA MET A 106 -14.63 30.43 -0.77
C MET A 106 -13.36 30.82 -1.53
N GLU A 107 -12.86 32.04 -1.37
CA GLU A 107 -11.52 32.41 -1.82
C GLU A 107 -10.55 32.38 -0.65
N CYS A 108 -9.48 31.58 -0.75
CA CYS A 108 -8.29 31.71 0.09
C CYS A 108 -7.51 32.94 -0.40
N VAL A 109 -7.43 33.98 0.41
CA VAL A 109 -6.66 35.19 0.07
C VAL A 109 -5.25 35.04 0.68
N SER A 110 -4.36 34.31 -0.02
CA SER A 110 -2.92 34.54 0.13
C SER A 110 -2.44 35.23 -1.15
N GLU A 111 -2.04 36.49 -1.05
CA GLU A 111 -1.38 37.18 -2.17
C GLU A 111 -0.12 36.40 -2.55
N LYS A 112 -0.06 35.95 -3.81
CA LYS A 112 1.14 35.32 -4.36
C LYS A 112 2.22 36.39 -4.55
N VAL A 113 3.38 36.14 -3.95
CA VAL A 113 4.55 37.03 -4.04
C VAL A 113 5.41 36.59 -5.23
N GLU A 114 6.07 37.51 -5.90
CA GLU A 114 7.09 37.17 -6.91
C GLU A 114 8.25 36.42 -6.26
N LEU A 115 8.55 35.22 -6.71
CA LEU A 115 9.63 34.40 -6.16
C LEU A 115 10.97 34.78 -6.81
N ALA A 116 11.77 35.56 -6.11
CA ALA A 116 13.11 35.98 -6.58
C ALA A 116 14.06 36.16 -5.38
N ALA A 117 15.37 36.03 -5.64
CA ALA A 117 16.39 36.28 -4.61
C ALA A 117 16.27 37.70 -4.04
N GLY A 118 16.36 37.83 -2.72
CA GLY A 118 16.21 39.10 -1.99
C GLY A 118 14.75 39.48 -1.66
N VAL A 119 13.78 38.72 -2.07
CA VAL A 119 12.36 38.94 -1.73
C VAL A 119 12.07 38.37 -0.35
N HIS A 120 11.34 39.13 0.46
CA HIS A 120 10.85 38.70 1.77
C HIS A 120 9.55 37.91 1.58
N VAL A 121 9.43 36.75 2.24
CA VAL A 121 8.31 35.82 2.09
C VAL A 121 7.82 35.33 3.43
N HIS A 122 6.50 35.15 3.50
CA HIS A 122 5.83 34.48 4.60
C HIS A 122 5.72 32.98 4.30
N GLY A 123 6.08 32.13 5.27
CA GLY A 123 5.95 30.68 5.24
C GLY A 123 4.97 30.17 6.30
N LYS A 124 4.15 29.20 5.93
CA LYS A 124 3.20 28.52 6.83
C LYS A 124 3.27 27.02 6.60
N ILE A 125 3.62 26.25 7.64
CA ILE A 125 3.64 24.80 7.58
C ILE A 125 2.25 24.20 7.68
N ASP A 126 2.03 23.03 7.09
CA ASP A 126 0.87 22.19 7.39
C ASP A 126 1.04 21.60 8.79
N TRP A 127 0.37 22.25 9.76
CA TRP A 127 0.44 21.86 11.16
C TRP A 127 -0.06 20.43 11.39
N GLN A 128 -1.12 20.02 10.70
CA GLN A 128 -1.67 18.68 10.86
C GLN A 128 -0.65 17.62 10.44
N HIS A 129 -0.01 17.80 9.28
CA HIS A 129 1.04 16.90 8.79
C HIS A 129 2.24 16.86 9.75
N ARG A 130 2.73 18.04 10.19
CA ARG A 130 3.81 18.17 11.17
C ARG A 130 3.47 17.45 12.47
N PHE A 131 2.31 17.73 13.06
CA PHE A 131 1.92 17.19 14.36
C PHE A 131 1.74 15.67 14.29
N TYR A 132 1.16 15.16 13.19
CA TYR A 132 1.06 13.71 12.97
C TYR A 132 2.44 13.05 12.89
N ASN A 133 3.40 13.66 12.18
CA ASN A 133 4.77 13.16 12.14
C ASN A 133 5.43 13.18 13.52
N MET A 134 5.24 14.24 14.31
CA MET A 134 5.74 14.33 15.69
C MET A 134 5.15 13.23 16.59
N GLN A 135 3.85 12.91 16.47
CA GLN A 135 3.24 11.80 17.19
C GLN A 135 3.88 10.46 16.82
N GLN A 136 4.06 10.21 15.52
CA GLN A 136 4.69 8.96 15.04
C GLN A 136 6.11 8.82 15.56
N HIS A 137 6.93 9.86 15.38
CA HIS A 137 8.35 9.84 15.73
C HIS A 137 8.56 9.70 17.25
N SER A 138 7.80 10.44 18.04
CA SER A 138 7.89 10.34 19.50
C SER A 138 7.43 8.97 20.03
N GLY A 139 6.41 8.36 19.41
CA GLY A 139 5.99 6.99 19.72
C GLY A 139 7.06 5.95 19.35
N GLU A 140 7.73 6.13 18.21
CA GLU A 140 8.86 5.29 17.80
C GLU A 140 9.99 5.33 18.82
N HIS A 141 10.37 6.51 19.30
CA HIS A 141 11.41 6.66 20.31
C HIS A 141 11.13 5.83 21.56
N ILE A 142 9.92 5.90 22.11
CA ILE A 142 9.54 5.12 23.29
C ILE A 142 9.58 3.61 22.96
N PHE A 143 9.05 3.19 21.83
CA PHE A 143 9.03 1.80 21.41
C PHE A 143 10.46 1.25 21.26
N SER A 144 11.31 1.96 20.53
CA SER A 144 12.70 1.57 20.30
C SER A 144 13.54 1.60 21.58
N GLY A 145 13.31 2.55 22.47
CA GLY A 145 13.98 2.62 23.77
C GLY A 145 13.64 1.45 24.66
N ILE A 146 12.36 1.03 24.73
CA ILE A 146 11.93 -0.17 25.48
C ILE A 146 12.54 -1.42 24.88
N VAL A 147 12.52 -1.58 23.53
CA VAL A 147 13.13 -2.75 22.86
C VAL A 147 14.63 -2.81 23.15
N HIS A 148 15.34 -1.68 23.05
CA HIS A 148 16.76 -1.62 23.38
C HIS A 148 17.04 -1.98 24.83
N SER A 149 16.34 -1.39 25.77
CA SER A 149 16.50 -1.65 27.21
C SER A 149 16.18 -3.09 27.62
N ARG A 150 15.13 -3.69 27.02
CA ARG A 150 14.64 -5.02 27.42
C ARG A 150 15.42 -6.16 26.75
N PHE A 151 15.77 -6.01 25.47
CA PHE A 151 16.34 -7.08 24.65
C PHE A 151 17.77 -6.79 24.18
N GLY A 152 18.27 -5.58 24.33
CA GLY A 152 19.56 -5.15 23.76
C GLY A 152 19.57 -5.06 22.25
N PHE A 153 18.40 -4.97 21.60
CA PHE A 153 18.31 -4.88 20.14
C PHE A 153 18.30 -3.42 19.67
N GLU A 154 19.03 -3.19 18.58
CA GLU A 154 19.12 -1.87 17.95
C GLU A 154 18.03 -1.71 16.88
N ASN A 155 17.48 -0.50 16.75
CA ASN A 155 16.70 -0.10 15.59
C ASN A 155 17.69 0.24 14.45
N VAL A 156 17.86 -0.72 13.52
CA VAL A 156 18.81 -0.64 12.38
C VAL A 156 18.17 -0.11 11.11
N GLY A 157 16.88 0.18 11.13
CA GLY A 157 16.14 0.78 10.00
C GLY A 157 14.88 1.47 10.46
N PHE A 158 14.71 2.74 10.08
CA PHE A 158 13.56 3.54 10.40
C PHE A 158 13.05 4.25 9.15
N HIS A 159 11.73 4.21 8.96
CA HIS A 159 11.07 4.95 7.90
C HIS A 159 9.70 5.42 8.39
N LEU A 160 9.49 6.73 8.32
CA LEU A 160 8.25 7.40 8.65
C LEU A 160 7.66 8.00 7.39
N SER A 161 6.64 7.35 6.86
CA SER A 161 5.83 7.82 5.74
C SER A 161 4.46 8.29 6.21
N ASP A 162 3.68 8.86 5.29
CA ASP A 162 2.30 9.28 5.61
C ASP A 162 1.36 8.11 5.93
N SER A 163 1.68 6.91 5.47
CA SER A 163 0.83 5.73 5.62
C SER A 163 1.18 4.87 6.84
N VAL A 164 2.46 4.74 7.16
CA VAL A 164 2.92 3.84 8.24
C VAL A 164 4.33 4.21 8.68
N VAL A 165 4.64 3.89 9.93
CA VAL A 165 6.01 3.91 10.46
C VAL A 165 6.54 2.49 10.55
N THR A 166 7.73 2.25 10.01
CA THR A 166 8.40 0.96 10.09
C THR A 166 9.73 1.07 10.84
N MET A 167 9.98 0.07 11.68
CA MET A 167 11.22 -0.08 12.46
C MET A 167 11.77 -1.48 12.21
N ASP A 168 13.06 -1.56 11.91
CA ASP A 168 13.78 -2.84 11.74
C ASP A 168 14.69 -3.05 12.96
N PHE A 169 14.40 -4.07 13.74
CA PHE A 169 15.23 -4.41 14.91
C PHE A 169 16.23 -5.52 14.59
N SER A 170 17.42 -5.44 15.21
CA SER A 170 18.54 -6.35 14.97
C SER A 170 18.34 -7.78 15.49
N GLY A 171 17.26 -8.03 16.26
CA GLY A 171 16.92 -9.34 16.82
C GLY A 171 15.46 -9.70 16.62
N VAL A 172 15.14 -10.98 16.83
CA VAL A 172 13.78 -11.50 16.73
C VAL A 172 13.05 -11.26 18.05
N ILE A 173 11.88 -10.64 17.97
CA ILE A 173 10.99 -10.37 19.11
C ILE A 173 9.75 -11.24 18.93
N SER A 174 9.31 -11.92 19.99
CA SER A 174 8.11 -12.76 19.95
C SER A 174 6.84 -11.92 19.80
N PRO A 175 5.74 -12.48 19.28
CA PRO A 175 4.44 -11.78 19.24
C PRO A 175 3.97 -11.29 20.60
N GLU A 176 4.21 -12.08 21.63
CA GLU A 176 3.87 -11.80 23.02
C GLU A 176 4.67 -10.60 23.54
N ASP A 177 5.99 -10.59 23.30
CA ASP A 177 6.85 -9.47 23.69
C ASP A 177 6.51 -8.19 22.93
N ILE A 178 6.17 -8.27 21.64
CA ILE A 178 5.69 -7.11 20.86
C ILE A 178 4.42 -6.52 21.49
N ALA A 179 3.49 -7.36 21.92
CA ALA A 179 2.26 -6.90 22.57
C ALA A 179 2.54 -6.26 23.94
N GLU A 180 3.52 -6.79 24.70
CA GLU A 180 3.95 -6.20 25.96
C GLU A 180 4.64 -4.85 25.76
N VAL A 181 5.52 -4.72 24.75
CA VAL A 181 6.15 -3.43 24.40
C VAL A 181 5.08 -2.42 23.98
N GLU A 182 4.12 -2.80 23.13
CA GLU A 182 2.99 -1.93 22.75
C GLU A 182 2.24 -1.43 23.99
N HIS A 183 1.95 -2.34 24.92
CA HIS A 183 1.28 -1.97 26.18
C HIS A 183 2.11 -0.99 26.99
N GLU A 184 3.40 -1.25 27.19
CA GLU A 184 4.31 -0.39 27.96
C GLU A 184 4.46 1.00 27.34
N VAL A 185 4.52 1.12 26.01
CA VAL A 185 4.49 2.42 25.31
C VAL A 185 3.21 3.18 25.65
N ASN A 186 2.05 2.53 25.61
CA ASN A 186 0.78 3.17 25.94
C ASN A 186 0.68 3.56 27.42
N VAL A 187 1.33 2.82 28.32
CA VAL A 187 1.51 3.24 29.74
C VAL A 187 2.36 4.50 29.82
N ALA A 188 3.47 4.60 29.08
CA ALA A 188 4.30 5.81 29.02
C ALA A 188 3.49 7.02 28.49
N ILE A 189 2.70 6.81 27.44
CA ILE A 189 1.78 7.83 26.88
C ILE A 189 0.81 8.32 27.96
N SER A 190 0.18 7.41 28.69
CA SER A 190 -0.80 7.74 29.74
C SER A 190 -0.22 8.53 30.91
N LYS A 191 1.08 8.40 31.19
CA LYS A 191 1.79 9.14 32.24
C LYS A 191 2.04 10.61 31.89
N ASN A 192 1.88 11.00 30.63
CA ASN A 192 2.10 12.36 30.13
C ASN A 192 3.45 12.96 30.55
N ILE A 193 4.53 12.23 30.30
CA ILE A 193 5.90 12.60 30.69
C ILE A 193 6.42 13.69 29.76
N PRO A 194 7.04 14.78 30.25
CA PRO A 194 7.70 15.76 29.40
C PRO A 194 8.80 15.13 28.55
N ILE A 195 8.89 15.53 27.29
CA ILE A 195 9.97 15.13 26.37
C ILE A 195 10.96 16.30 26.33
N GLU A 196 12.21 16.00 26.66
CA GLU A 196 13.26 17.02 26.79
C GLU A 196 14.15 17.02 25.57
N VAL A 197 14.50 18.21 25.09
CA VAL A 197 15.46 18.41 23.99
C VAL A 197 16.63 19.21 24.52
N THR A 198 17.83 18.64 24.39
CA THR A 198 19.06 19.26 24.88
C THR A 198 20.16 19.25 23.81
N TYR A 199 21.13 20.15 23.96
CA TYR A 199 22.31 20.24 23.14
C TYR A 199 23.54 20.15 24.04
N PRO A 200 23.92 18.94 24.52
CA PRO A 200 25.02 18.77 25.44
C PRO A 200 26.35 19.20 24.82
N SER A 201 27.26 19.69 25.66
CA SER A 201 28.64 19.92 25.30
C SER A 201 29.36 18.58 25.02
N SER A 202 30.54 18.61 24.40
CA SER A 202 31.34 17.41 24.12
C SER A 202 31.70 16.63 25.39
N ASP A 203 31.92 17.31 26.49
CA ASP A 203 32.27 16.69 27.79
C ASP A 203 31.03 16.02 28.43
N GLU A 204 29.88 16.63 28.34
CA GLU A 204 28.59 16.07 28.79
C GLU A 204 28.19 14.86 27.94
N LEU A 205 28.36 14.98 26.61
CA LEU A 205 28.02 13.92 25.65
C LEU A 205 28.89 12.67 25.86
N ALA A 206 30.17 12.84 26.19
CA ALA A 206 31.10 11.73 26.48
C ALA A 206 30.69 10.88 27.71
N ASN A 207 29.90 11.45 28.62
CA ASN A 207 29.40 10.80 29.82
C ASN A 207 27.90 10.40 29.73
N LEU A 208 27.25 10.65 28.59
CA LEU A 208 25.84 10.35 28.38
C LEU A 208 25.68 9.03 27.62
N GLU A 209 24.97 8.07 28.19
CA GLU A 209 24.50 6.91 27.42
C GLU A 209 23.31 7.31 26.57
N TYR A 210 23.43 7.21 25.25
CA TYR A 210 22.36 7.51 24.31
C TYR A 210 22.42 6.60 23.08
N ARG A 211 21.26 6.38 22.47
CA ARG A 211 21.17 5.66 21.19
C ARG A 211 21.49 6.62 20.02
N SER A 212 22.16 6.13 19.02
CA SER A 212 22.35 6.85 17.75
C SER A 212 22.33 5.87 16.59
N LYS A 213 21.69 6.27 15.49
CA LYS A 213 21.65 5.48 14.24
C LYS A 213 22.86 5.75 13.33
N ILE A 214 23.54 6.87 13.55
CA ILE A 214 24.69 7.33 12.74
C ILE A 214 25.72 8.01 13.63
N GLU A 215 26.96 8.05 13.17
CA GLU A 215 27.94 8.98 13.76
C GLU A 215 27.59 10.41 13.37
N ILE A 216 27.55 11.31 14.33
CA ILE A 216 27.18 12.72 14.14
C ILE A 216 28.43 13.58 14.32
N GLU A 217 28.79 14.33 13.29
CA GLU A 217 29.84 15.34 13.37
C GLU A 217 29.21 16.67 13.82
N GLY A 218 29.87 17.34 14.78
CA GLY A 218 29.44 18.65 15.29
C GLY A 218 28.53 18.56 16.51
N GLN A 219 27.58 19.50 16.66
CA GLN A 219 26.70 19.58 17.79
C GLN A 219 25.60 18.52 17.70
N VAL A 220 25.53 17.66 18.73
CA VAL A 220 24.51 16.60 18.82
C VAL A 220 23.28 17.11 19.56
N ARG A 221 22.11 16.92 18.95
CA ARG A 221 20.80 17.18 19.55
C ARG A 221 20.30 15.90 20.20
N ILE A 222 20.07 15.91 21.50
CA ILE A 222 19.55 14.78 22.27
C ILE A 222 18.09 15.00 22.61
N VAL A 223 17.28 13.97 22.31
CA VAL A 223 15.87 13.88 22.72
C VAL A 223 15.76 12.84 23.83
N THR A 224 15.24 13.24 24.97
CA THR A 224 15.07 12.36 26.14
C THR A 224 13.62 12.19 26.48
N VAL A 225 13.17 10.95 26.56
CA VAL A 225 11.91 10.56 27.20
C VAL A 225 12.27 9.92 28.55
N PRO A 226 12.17 10.64 29.66
CA PRO A 226 12.66 10.18 30.96
C PRO A 226 12.15 8.78 31.33
N GLY A 227 13.08 7.87 31.61
CA GLY A 227 12.79 6.48 31.98
C GLY A 227 12.51 5.53 30.81
N TYR A 228 12.54 6.03 29.56
CA TYR A 228 12.23 5.20 28.37
C TYR A 228 13.28 5.30 27.26
N ASP A 229 13.72 6.50 26.90
CA ASP A 229 14.68 6.66 25.79
C ASP A 229 15.56 7.89 25.96
N VAL A 230 16.79 7.77 25.52
CA VAL A 230 17.75 8.88 25.30
C VAL A 230 18.38 8.66 23.93
N CYS A 231 18.11 9.54 22.98
CA CYS A 231 18.52 9.30 21.59
C CYS A 231 18.98 10.57 20.89
N ALA A 232 20.00 10.46 20.05
CA ALA A 232 20.38 11.52 19.15
C ALA A 232 19.37 11.60 18.00
N CYS A 233 18.68 12.73 17.86
CA CYS A 233 17.62 12.91 16.87
C CYS A 233 17.49 14.38 16.43
N CYS A 234 17.37 14.60 15.10
CA CYS A 234 17.20 15.94 14.51
C CYS A 234 15.72 16.35 14.33
N ALA A 235 14.78 15.40 14.38
CA ALA A 235 13.39 15.68 14.04
C ALA A 235 12.62 16.40 15.17
N PRO A 236 11.54 17.14 14.81
CA PRO A 236 10.60 17.67 15.78
C PRO A 236 9.83 16.60 16.55
N HIS A 237 9.62 16.81 17.84
CA HIS A 237 8.89 15.92 18.75
C HIS A 237 7.74 16.63 19.45
N VAL A 238 6.77 15.87 19.95
CA VAL A 238 5.72 16.41 20.86
C VAL A 238 6.35 16.83 22.18
N LYS A 239 5.72 17.78 22.89
CA LYS A 239 6.24 18.30 24.19
C LYS A 239 6.09 17.30 25.33
N SER A 240 5.12 16.39 25.23
CA SER A 240 4.92 15.36 26.25
C SER A 240 4.36 14.09 25.64
N THR A 241 4.59 12.96 26.31
CA THR A 241 4.14 11.66 25.81
C THR A 241 2.64 11.56 25.65
N GLY A 242 1.85 12.30 26.43
CA GLY A 242 0.39 12.34 26.31
C GLY A 242 -0.11 12.87 24.97
N GLU A 243 0.65 13.74 24.31
CA GLU A 243 0.31 14.27 22.99
C GLU A 243 0.47 13.26 21.85
N ILE A 244 1.18 12.15 22.10
CA ILE A 244 1.23 11.01 21.17
C ILE A 244 -0.17 10.40 21.01
N GLY A 245 -1.00 10.46 22.05
CA GLY A 245 -2.36 9.95 22.09
C GLY A 245 -2.42 8.45 22.33
N MET A 246 -2.02 7.63 21.38
CA MET A 246 -1.90 6.18 21.48
C MET A 246 -0.87 5.65 20.48
N LEU A 247 -0.33 4.46 20.74
CA LEU A 247 0.45 3.70 19.77
C LEU A 247 -0.23 2.35 19.52
N LYS A 248 -0.32 1.96 18.25
CA LYS A 248 -0.80 0.65 17.83
C LYS A 248 0.19 -0.03 16.88
N VAL A 249 0.58 -1.26 17.21
CA VAL A 249 1.29 -2.13 16.26
C VAL A 249 0.29 -2.61 15.21
N MET A 250 0.58 -2.27 13.96
CA MET A 250 -0.27 -2.61 12.82
C MET A 250 0.09 -3.95 12.22
N ASN A 251 1.38 -4.25 12.15
CA ASN A 251 1.93 -5.49 11.61
C ASN A 251 3.36 -5.72 12.12
N TYR A 252 3.80 -6.96 12.10
CA TYR A 252 5.20 -7.34 12.30
C TYR A 252 5.53 -8.58 11.47
N GLN A 253 6.79 -8.69 11.06
CA GLN A 253 7.28 -9.82 10.27
C GLN A 253 8.77 -10.02 10.47
N ASN A 254 9.24 -11.27 10.33
CA ASN A 254 10.67 -11.55 10.33
C ASN A 254 11.34 -10.85 9.16
N TYR A 255 12.44 -10.16 9.41
CA TYR A 255 13.15 -9.38 8.42
C TYR A 255 14.66 -9.35 8.67
N LYS A 256 15.46 -9.80 7.69
CA LYS A 256 16.94 -9.76 7.71
C LYS A 256 17.59 -10.25 9.01
N GLY A 257 17.08 -11.33 9.58
CA GLY A 257 17.59 -11.91 10.82
C GLY A 257 17.06 -11.30 12.13
N GLY A 258 16.22 -10.27 12.02
CA GLY A 258 15.50 -9.65 13.11
C GLY A 258 14.00 -9.56 12.82
N VAL A 259 13.36 -8.48 13.29
CA VAL A 259 11.94 -8.23 13.08
C VAL A 259 11.72 -6.82 12.54
N ARG A 260 10.85 -6.69 11.55
CA ARG A 260 10.25 -5.42 11.13
C ARG A 260 8.92 -5.25 11.82
N VAL A 261 8.76 -4.13 12.53
CA VAL A 261 7.51 -3.74 13.20
C VAL A 261 6.96 -2.50 12.51
N SER A 262 5.66 -2.50 12.24
CA SER A 262 4.93 -1.36 11.69
C SER A 262 3.98 -0.81 12.73
N ILE A 263 4.05 0.49 13.00
CA ILE A 263 3.20 1.16 14.00
C ILE A 263 2.44 2.33 13.40
N LEU A 264 1.38 2.73 14.08
CA LEU A 264 0.74 4.03 13.94
C LEU A 264 0.51 4.64 15.32
N CYS A 265 0.64 5.98 15.40
CA CYS A 265 0.39 6.75 16.61
C CYS A 265 -0.71 7.78 16.39
N GLY A 266 -1.34 8.23 17.50
CA GLY A 266 -2.24 9.36 17.56
C GLY A 266 -3.38 9.32 16.55
N PHE A 267 -3.55 10.42 15.83
CA PHE A 267 -4.66 10.55 14.88
C PHE A 267 -4.59 9.57 13.71
N ARG A 268 -3.37 9.17 13.25
CA ARG A 268 -3.24 8.14 12.21
C ARG A 268 -3.70 6.76 12.72
N ALA A 269 -3.41 6.45 13.99
CA ALA A 269 -3.91 5.22 14.61
C ALA A 269 -5.45 5.25 14.77
N LEU A 270 -6.02 6.40 15.17
CA LEU A 270 -7.47 6.59 15.28
C LEU A 270 -8.16 6.43 13.92
N GLU A 271 -7.60 7.00 12.87
CA GLU A 271 -8.15 6.88 11.52
C GLU A 271 -8.12 5.43 11.02
N ALA A 272 -7.00 4.72 11.21
CA ALA A 272 -6.90 3.31 10.88
C ALA A 272 -7.91 2.45 11.68
N PHE A 273 -8.21 2.83 12.92
CA PHE A 273 -9.23 2.17 13.73
C PHE A 273 -10.64 2.43 13.19
N ARG A 274 -10.96 3.69 12.81
CA ARG A 274 -12.24 4.03 12.17
C ARG A 274 -12.48 3.21 10.92
N GLN A 275 -11.50 3.16 10.01
CA GLN A 275 -11.61 2.36 8.78
C GLN A 275 -11.88 0.87 9.08
N LYS A 276 -11.26 0.30 10.11
CA LYS A 276 -11.55 -1.09 10.53
C LYS A 276 -12.97 -1.24 11.09
N CYS A 277 -13.46 -0.26 11.86
CA CYS A 277 -14.83 -0.25 12.36
C CYS A 277 -15.84 -0.15 11.21
N ASP A 278 -15.58 0.68 10.20
CA ASP A 278 -16.46 0.85 9.05
C ASP A 278 -16.56 -0.46 8.23
N ILE A 279 -15.41 -1.13 7.97
CA ILE A 279 -15.37 -2.45 7.32
C ILE A 279 -16.16 -3.49 8.12
N ILE A 280 -15.99 -3.52 9.43
CA ILE A 280 -16.75 -4.45 10.29
C ILE A 280 -18.23 -4.14 10.23
N SER A 281 -18.64 -2.88 10.28
CA SER A 281 -20.03 -2.44 10.18
C SER A 281 -20.66 -2.83 8.83
N GLU A 282 -19.92 -2.67 7.74
CA GLU A 282 -20.35 -3.10 6.41
C GLU A 282 -20.57 -4.62 6.35
N LEU A 283 -19.62 -5.41 6.87
CA LEU A 283 -19.74 -6.87 6.95
C LEU A 283 -20.93 -7.30 7.81
N MET A 284 -21.18 -6.62 8.93
CA MET A 284 -22.37 -6.87 9.76
C MET A 284 -23.66 -6.63 8.96
N GLY A 285 -23.69 -5.56 8.14
CA GLY A 285 -24.82 -5.28 7.24
C GLY A 285 -25.02 -6.36 6.18
N ILE A 286 -23.95 -6.77 5.49
CA ILE A 286 -23.98 -7.81 4.44
C ILE A 286 -24.50 -9.14 5.00
N PHE A 287 -24.01 -9.55 6.17
CA PHE A 287 -24.40 -10.84 6.78
C PHE A 287 -25.61 -10.75 7.71
N THR A 288 -26.16 -9.56 7.94
CA THR A 288 -27.25 -9.33 8.91
C THR A 288 -26.92 -9.99 10.26
N THR A 289 -25.78 -9.64 10.84
CA THR A 289 -25.20 -10.30 12.01
C THR A 289 -24.52 -9.31 12.97
N ASN A 290 -24.05 -9.79 14.11
CA ASN A 290 -23.19 -9.04 15.02
C ASN A 290 -21.69 -9.30 14.73
N GLN A 291 -20.82 -8.53 15.36
CA GLN A 291 -19.38 -8.58 15.16
C GLN A 291 -18.78 -9.96 15.48
N GLU A 292 -19.23 -10.60 16.55
CA GLU A 292 -18.71 -11.89 17.04
C GLU A 292 -18.96 -13.02 16.04
N ALA A 293 -20.07 -12.94 15.29
CA ALA A 293 -20.50 -13.98 14.35
C ALA A 293 -19.97 -13.77 12.91
N ILE A 294 -19.24 -12.68 12.61
CA ILE A 294 -18.74 -12.39 11.25
C ILE A 294 -17.86 -13.54 10.73
N VAL A 295 -16.86 -13.97 11.52
CA VAL A 295 -15.91 -15.02 11.12
C VAL A 295 -16.63 -16.33 10.83
N ASP A 296 -17.61 -16.69 11.67
CA ASP A 296 -18.43 -17.89 11.47
C ASP A 296 -19.25 -17.82 10.20
N ASN A 297 -19.85 -16.65 9.91
CA ASN A 297 -20.64 -16.45 8.71
C ASN A 297 -19.78 -16.51 7.43
N VAL A 298 -18.60 -15.91 7.43
CA VAL A 298 -17.64 -16.02 6.32
C VAL A 298 -17.20 -17.47 6.11
N THR A 299 -16.95 -18.21 7.21
CA THR A 299 -16.55 -19.61 7.16
C THR A 299 -17.68 -20.47 6.60
N LYS A 300 -18.93 -20.26 7.01
CA LYS A 300 -20.12 -20.93 6.48
C LYS A 300 -20.33 -20.62 4.99
N LEU A 301 -20.17 -19.36 4.59
CA LEU A 301 -20.29 -18.96 3.18
C LEU A 301 -19.25 -19.66 2.32
N LYS A 302 -17.99 -19.73 2.78
CA LYS A 302 -16.91 -20.43 2.10
C LYS A 302 -17.21 -21.94 1.95
N ALA A 303 -17.69 -22.58 3.00
CA ALA A 303 -18.06 -24.00 2.99
C ALA A 303 -19.25 -24.25 2.05
N ALA A 304 -20.30 -23.43 2.11
CA ALA A 304 -21.46 -23.53 1.23
C ALA A 304 -21.09 -23.34 -0.25
N ASN A 305 -20.22 -22.38 -0.56
CA ASN A 305 -19.72 -22.19 -1.92
C ASN A 305 -18.94 -23.42 -2.44
N GLN A 306 -18.17 -24.06 -1.57
CA GLN A 306 -17.42 -25.25 -1.92
C GLN A 306 -18.36 -26.45 -2.14
N SER A 307 -19.41 -26.62 -1.32
CA SER A 307 -20.45 -27.63 -1.52
C SER A 307 -21.19 -27.43 -2.84
N LEU A 308 -21.67 -26.22 -3.11
CA LEU A 308 -22.36 -25.88 -4.35
C LEU A 308 -21.51 -26.15 -5.59
N LYS A 309 -20.21 -25.85 -5.55
CA LYS A 309 -19.26 -26.19 -6.64
C LYS A 309 -19.15 -27.69 -6.85
N SER A 310 -19.12 -28.48 -5.77
CA SER A 310 -19.07 -29.94 -5.85
C SER A 310 -20.38 -30.52 -6.41
N GLU A 311 -21.53 -30.03 -5.91
CA GLU A 311 -22.87 -30.44 -6.38
C GLU A 311 -23.04 -30.10 -7.86
N LEU A 312 -22.64 -28.90 -8.29
CA LEU A 312 -22.68 -28.49 -9.69
C LEU A 312 -21.78 -29.42 -10.57
N GLY A 313 -20.57 -29.77 -10.07
CA GLY A 313 -19.70 -30.72 -10.75
C GLY A 313 -20.35 -32.08 -10.92
N THR A 314 -20.98 -32.61 -9.86
CA THR A 314 -21.69 -33.89 -9.91
C THR A 314 -22.88 -33.83 -10.88
N ALA A 315 -23.70 -32.77 -10.84
CA ALA A 315 -24.83 -32.59 -11.75
C ALA A 315 -24.36 -32.50 -13.22
N LYS A 316 -23.27 -31.76 -13.48
CA LYS A 316 -22.67 -31.69 -14.84
C LYS A 316 -22.17 -33.04 -15.32
N SER A 317 -21.54 -33.82 -14.45
CA SER A 317 -21.07 -35.18 -14.80
C SER A 317 -22.26 -36.10 -15.12
N ALA A 318 -23.30 -36.08 -14.30
CA ALA A 318 -24.51 -36.88 -14.56
C ALA A 318 -25.19 -36.50 -15.88
N LEU A 319 -25.31 -35.19 -16.18
CA LEU A 319 -25.84 -34.71 -17.46
C LEU A 319 -24.99 -35.20 -18.64
N LEU A 320 -23.69 -35.18 -18.48
CA LEU A 320 -22.72 -35.66 -19.50
C LEU A 320 -22.91 -37.16 -19.75
N ASP A 321 -23.06 -37.96 -18.70
CA ASP A 321 -23.33 -39.42 -18.82
C ASP A 321 -24.63 -39.68 -19.62
N TYR A 322 -25.71 -38.93 -19.41
CA TYR A 322 -26.92 -39.03 -20.23
C TYR A 322 -26.65 -38.72 -21.70
N LYS A 323 -25.94 -37.62 -22.00
CA LYS A 323 -25.60 -37.26 -23.39
C LYS A 323 -24.71 -38.28 -24.08
N VAL A 324 -23.77 -38.84 -23.33
CA VAL A 324 -22.91 -39.96 -23.84
C VAL A 324 -23.77 -41.20 -24.13
N ALA A 325 -24.82 -41.44 -23.32
CA ALA A 325 -25.71 -42.58 -23.56
C ALA A 325 -26.64 -42.42 -24.80
N GLU A 326 -26.93 -41.14 -25.16
CA GLU A 326 -27.74 -40.82 -26.35
C GLU A 326 -26.92 -40.81 -27.66
N LEU A 327 -25.58 -40.90 -27.60
CA LEU A 327 -24.77 -40.97 -28.80
C LEU A 327 -25.05 -42.23 -29.58
N PRO A 328 -25.14 -42.17 -30.95
CA PRO A 328 -25.41 -43.31 -31.79
C PRO A 328 -24.33 -44.41 -31.59
N ALA A 329 -24.83 -45.64 -31.41
CA ALA A 329 -23.93 -46.81 -31.21
C ALA A 329 -23.39 -47.43 -32.53
N ASP A 330 -23.95 -46.99 -33.64
CA ASP A 330 -23.68 -47.49 -35.00
C ASP A 330 -22.65 -46.63 -35.77
N THR A 331 -22.00 -45.70 -35.09
CA THR A 331 -20.94 -44.84 -35.66
C THR A 331 -19.56 -45.18 -35.09
N ASP A 332 -18.50 -44.99 -35.88
CA ASP A 332 -17.15 -45.18 -35.42
C ASP A 332 -16.64 -43.99 -34.57
N ASN A 333 -17.23 -42.81 -34.75
CA ASN A 333 -16.77 -41.56 -34.13
C ASN A 333 -17.80 -40.98 -33.13
N ALA A 334 -17.31 -40.36 -32.08
CA ALA A 334 -18.14 -39.63 -31.09
C ALA A 334 -17.68 -38.20 -30.94
N VAL A 335 -18.60 -37.24 -31.08
CA VAL A 335 -18.32 -35.80 -30.92
C VAL A 335 -19.33 -35.18 -29.97
N LEU A 336 -18.84 -34.51 -28.93
CA LEU A 336 -19.66 -33.78 -27.93
C LEU A 336 -19.24 -32.33 -27.84
N PHE A 337 -20.23 -31.45 -27.70
CA PHE A 337 -20.09 -30.02 -27.43
C PHE A 337 -20.86 -29.68 -26.18
N GLU A 338 -20.15 -29.16 -25.15
CA GLU A 338 -20.78 -28.73 -23.90
C GLU A 338 -20.06 -27.51 -23.33
N ASP A 339 -20.82 -26.55 -22.81
CA ASP A 339 -20.26 -25.38 -22.16
C ASP A 339 -20.02 -25.62 -20.66
N GLY A 340 -18.99 -24.97 -20.12
CA GLY A 340 -18.68 -24.97 -18.70
C GLY A 340 -18.25 -26.31 -18.10
N ILE A 341 -17.77 -27.24 -18.91
CA ILE A 341 -17.14 -28.48 -18.46
C ILE A 341 -15.63 -28.23 -18.27
N ASP A 342 -15.09 -28.60 -17.12
CA ASP A 342 -13.65 -28.49 -16.86
C ASP A 342 -12.83 -29.52 -17.66
N THR A 343 -11.55 -29.21 -17.88
CA THR A 343 -10.65 -30.02 -18.69
C THR A 343 -10.50 -31.47 -18.19
N ASN A 344 -10.55 -31.71 -16.87
CA ASN A 344 -10.42 -33.04 -16.31
C ASN A 344 -11.67 -33.90 -16.58
N THR A 345 -12.84 -33.31 -16.39
CA THR A 345 -14.14 -33.94 -16.69
C THR A 345 -14.25 -34.26 -18.20
N ALA A 346 -13.88 -33.29 -19.06
CA ALA A 346 -13.84 -33.50 -20.51
C ALA A 346 -12.87 -34.62 -20.90
N ARG A 347 -11.70 -34.67 -20.28
CA ARG A 347 -10.70 -35.74 -20.53
C ARG A 347 -11.21 -37.13 -20.10
N ASN A 348 -11.83 -37.22 -18.94
CA ASN A 348 -12.41 -38.48 -18.45
C ASN A 348 -13.54 -38.95 -19.36
N CYS A 349 -14.34 -38.05 -19.88
CA CYS A 349 -15.38 -38.37 -20.88
C CYS A 349 -14.76 -38.91 -22.16
N VAL A 350 -13.74 -38.25 -22.74
CA VAL A 350 -13.05 -38.74 -23.94
C VAL A 350 -12.42 -40.11 -23.69
N ASN A 351 -11.79 -40.36 -22.54
CA ASN A 351 -11.24 -41.67 -22.18
C ASN A 351 -12.33 -42.76 -22.19
N GLY A 352 -13.52 -42.45 -21.64
CA GLY A 352 -14.65 -43.39 -21.66
C GLY A 352 -15.20 -43.65 -23.08
N LEU A 353 -15.24 -42.61 -23.92
CA LEU A 353 -15.70 -42.71 -25.30
C LEU A 353 -14.72 -43.51 -26.15
N VAL A 354 -13.42 -43.35 -25.98
CA VAL A 354 -12.36 -44.10 -26.69
C VAL A 354 -12.43 -45.62 -26.43
N GLU A 355 -13.05 -46.04 -25.28
CA GLU A 355 -13.30 -47.46 -25.01
C GLU A 355 -14.50 -48.01 -25.79
N LYS A 356 -15.46 -47.17 -26.19
CA LYS A 356 -16.72 -47.52 -26.84
C LYS A 356 -16.69 -47.38 -28.37
N TYR A 357 -15.94 -46.39 -28.88
CA TYR A 357 -15.89 -46.01 -30.30
C TYR A 357 -14.54 -46.37 -30.92
N SER A 358 -14.58 -46.96 -32.12
CA SER A 358 -13.39 -47.44 -32.82
C SER A 358 -12.58 -46.34 -33.53
N GLY A 359 -13.21 -45.21 -33.83
CA GLY A 359 -12.61 -44.06 -34.51
C GLY A 359 -12.15 -42.97 -33.52
N PHE A 360 -12.50 -41.75 -33.80
CA PHE A 360 -12.17 -40.59 -32.95
C PHE A 360 -13.26 -40.28 -31.93
N SER A 361 -12.85 -39.97 -30.74
CA SER A 361 -13.69 -39.44 -29.68
C SER A 361 -13.27 -38.02 -29.35
N ALA A 362 -14.15 -37.02 -29.58
CA ALA A 362 -13.85 -35.61 -29.44
C ALA A 362 -14.81 -34.92 -28.44
N PHE A 363 -14.27 -34.11 -27.61
CA PHE A 363 -15.02 -33.26 -26.68
C PHE A 363 -14.60 -31.81 -26.83
N PHE A 364 -15.57 -30.92 -27.07
CA PHE A 364 -15.39 -29.51 -27.18
C PHE A 364 -16.12 -28.81 -26.00
N THR A 365 -15.39 -28.04 -25.17
CA THR A 365 -15.96 -27.27 -24.09
C THR A 365 -15.84 -25.78 -24.37
N GLY A 366 -16.95 -25.05 -24.30
CA GLY A 366 -17.04 -23.62 -24.60
C GLY A 366 -18.28 -23.25 -25.36
N ASN A 367 -18.29 -22.06 -25.95
CA ASN A 367 -19.39 -21.54 -26.75
C ASN A 367 -18.89 -20.70 -27.93
N ASP A 368 -19.80 -20.31 -28.82
CA ASP A 368 -19.46 -19.60 -30.06
C ASP A 368 -18.83 -18.21 -29.83
N GLU A 369 -19.09 -17.56 -28.69
CA GLU A 369 -18.53 -16.25 -28.36
C GLU A 369 -17.10 -16.35 -27.85
N ALA A 370 -16.84 -17.26 -26.92
CA ALA A 370 -15.54 -17.45 -26.26
C ALA A 370 -14.59 -18.36 -27.05
N GLY A 371 -15.15 -19.20 -27.94
CA GLY A 371 -14.47 -20.30 -28.60
C GLY A 371 -14.50 -21.57 -27.77
N TYR A 372 -13.84 -22.60 -28.25
CA TYR A 372 -13.86 -23.95 -27.68
C TYR A 372 -12.47 -24.42 -27.30
N SER A 373 -12.34 -25.04 -26.14
CA SER A 373 -11.24 -25.94 -25.81
C SER A 373 -11.61 -27.34 -26.24
N PHE A 374 -10.69 -28.12 -26.76
CA PHE A 374 -10.97 -29.47 -27.23
C PHE A 374 -9.99 -30.51 -26.69
N ILE A 375 -10.51 -31.72 -26.54
CA ILE A 375 -9.74 -32.93 -26.29
C ILE A 375 -10.25 -33.97 -27.31
N ILE A 376 -9.33 -34.61 -28.05
CA ILE A 376 -9.62 -35.62 -29.05
C ILE A 376 -8.75 -36.82 -28.75
N GLY A 377 -9.36 -37.99 -28.65
CA GLY A 377 -8.69 -39.27 -28.39
C GLY A 377 -9.07 -40.33 -29.38
N SER A 378 -8.17 -41.31 -29.65
CA SER A 378 -8.43 -42.50 -30.41
C SER A 378 -7.43 -43.63 -30.04
N LYS A 379 -7.87 -44.86 -30.06
CA LYS A 379 -6.97 -46.04 -29.94
C LYS A 379 -6.36 -46.45 -31.27
N ASN A 380 -7.06 -46.22 -32.37
CA ASN A 380 -6.74 -46.82 -33.68
C ASN A 380 -6.29 -45.79 -34.72
N ALA A 381 -6.43 -44.50 -34.46
CA ALA A 381 -6.10 -43.45 -35.41
C ALA A 381 -5.23 -42.35 -34.77
N ASP A 382 -4.47 -41.62 -35.60
CA ASP A 382 -3.62 -40.52 -35.13
C ASP A 382 -4.42 -39.25 -34.98
N CYS A 383 -4.66 -38.83 -33.72
CA CYS A 383 -5.41 -37.60 -33.38
C CYS A 383 -4.72 -36.33 -33.88
N ASN A 384 -3.45 -36.35 -34.22
CA ASN A 384 -2.76 -35.20 -34.78
C ASN A 384 -3.30 -34.81 -36.16
N THR A 385 -3.91 -35.76 -36.91
CA THR A 385 -4.57 -35.47 -38.20
C THR A 385 -5.75 -34.50 -38.02
N VAL A 386 -6.60 -34.78 -37.04
CA VAL A 386 -7.76 -33.90 -36.70
C VAL A 386 -7.28 -32.58 -36.15
N ALA A 387 -6.29 -32.56 -35.26
CA ALA A 387 -5.73 -31.33 -34.73
C ALA A 387 -5.06 -30.47 -35.83
N ALA A 388 -4.41 -31.10 -36.84
CA ALA A 388 -3.84 -30.39 -37.97
C ALA A 388 -4.93 -29.78 -38.87
N ALA A 389 -6.04 -30.48 -39.11
CA ALA A 389 -7.17 -29.97 -39.88
C ALA A 389 -7.81 -28.74 -39.19
N LEU A 390 -8.07 -28.83 -37.87
CA LEU A 390 -8.58 -27.70 -37.07
C LEU A 390 -7.60 -26.53 -37.09
N ARG A 391 -6.31 -26.77 -37.01
CA ARG A 391 -5.27 -25.74 -37.08
C ARG A 391 -5.25 -25.04 -38.44
N ASN A 392 -5.24 -25.82 -39.51
CA ASN A 392 -5.08 -25.31 -40.88
C ASN A 392 -6.33 -24.54 -41.35
N LYS A 393 -7.53 -24.98 -40.96
CA LYS A 393 -8.79 -24.37 -41.41
C LYS A 393 -9.31 -23.29 -40.47
N LEU A 394 -9.16 -23.50 -39.16
CA LEU A 394 -9.79 -22.61 -38.14
C LEU A 394 -8.74 -21.97 -37.21
N GLY A 395 -7.45 -22.09 -37.49
CA GLY A 395 -6.41 -21.47 -36.67
C GLY A 395 -6.29 -22.03 -35.25
N ALA A 396 -6.73 -23.28 -35.02
CA ALA A 396 -6.67 -23.90 -33.70
C ALA A 396 -5.24 -23.97 -33.17
N ARG A 397 -5.10 -23.87 -31.85
CA ARG A 397 -3.81 -24.01 -31.16
C ARG A 397 -3.85 -25.23 -30.26
N GLY A 398 -2.81 -26.02 -30.24
CA GLY A 398 -2.73 -27.20 -29.41
C GLY A 398 -1.92 -28.30 -30.06
N GLY A 399 -1.92 -29.48 -29.44
CA GLY A 399 -1.21 -30.69 -29.90
C GLY A 399 -1.19 -31.76 -28.81
N GLY A 400 -0.48 -32.83 -29.05
CA GLY A 400 -0.38 -33.94 -28.10
C GLY A 400 0.32 -35.14 -28.69
N LYS A 401 0.02 -36.32 -28.18
CA LYS A 401 0.48 -37.63 -28.71
C LYS A 401 -0.54 -38.16 -29.73
N PRO A 402 -0.14 -39.07 -30.62
CA PRO A 402 -1.06 -39.70 -31.60
C PRO A 402 -2.38 -40.19 -30.98
N VAL A 403 -2.33 -40.75 -29.78
CA VAL A 403 -3.49 -41.31 -29.08
C VAL A 403 -4.41 -40.26 -28.46
N MET A 404 -3.91 -39.03 -28.21
CA MET A 404 -4.70 -37.95 -27.61
C MET A 404 -4.05 -36.59 -27.85
N VAL A 405 -4.87 -35.65 -28.33
CA VAL A 405 -4.50 -34.23 -28.51
C VAL A 405 -5.46 -33.33 -27.74
N GLN A 406 -4.99 -32.16 -27.37
CA GLN A 406 -5.80 -31.13 -26.76
C GLN A 406 -5.44 -29.73 -27.27
N GLY A 407 -6.38 -28.82 -27.24
CA GLY A 407 -6.11 -27.47 -27.73
C GLY A 407 -7.30 -26.54 -27.54
N SER A 408 -7.23 -25.43 -28.27
CA SER A 408 -8.33 -24.45 -28.35
C SER A 408 -8.54 -23.97 -29.77
N VAL A 409 -9.77 -23.61 -30.10
CA VAL A 409 -10.15 -23.07 -31.40
C VAL A 409 -11.15 -21.93 -31.18
N LYS A 410 -10.95 -20.82 -31.88
CA LYS A 410 -11.89 -19.68 -31.85
C LYS A 410 -12.69 -19.67 -33.13
N ALA A 411 -13.76 -20.47 -33.15
CA ALA A 411 -14.67 -20.65 -34.28
C ALA A 411 -16.05 -21.05 -33.74
N ALA A 412 -17.10 -20.88 -34.53
CA ALA A 412 -18.43 -21.34 -34.18
C ALA A 412 -18.51 -22.87 -34.22
N LYS A 413 -19.43 -23.45 -33.45
CA LYS A 413 -19.69 -24.90 -33.43
C LYS A 413 -19.90 -25.46 -34.83
N SER A 414 -20.72 -24.76 -35.66
CA SER A 414 -21.01 -25.18 -37.05
C SER A 414 -19.75 -25.29 -37.91
N GLU A 415 -18.81 -24.37 -37.79
CA GLU A 415 -17.54 -24.36 -38.54
C GLU A 415 -16.65 -25.53 -38.09
N ILE A 416 -16.62 -25.81 -36.79
CA ILE A 416 -15.87 -26.95 -36.24
C ILE A 416 -16.47 -28.25 -36.73
N GLU A 417 -17.81 -28.41 -36.68
CA GLU A 417 -18.51 -29.61 -37.20
C GLU A 417 -18.27 -29.85 -38.69
N GLU A 418 -18.18 -28.76 -39.50
CA GLU A 418 -17.87 -28.88 -40.94
C GLU A 418 -16.47 -29.43 -41.16
N VAL A 419 -15.47 -28.92 -40.44
CA VAL A 419 -14.08 -29.45 -40.54
C VAL A 419 -14.01 -30.89 -40.04
N LEU A 420 -14.73 -31.25 -38.98
CA LEU A 420 -14.76 -32.62 -38.46
C LEU A 420 -15.39 -33.60 -39.45
N LYS A 421 -16.47 -33.23 -40.15
CA LYS A 421 -17.11 -34.07 -41.19
C LYS A 421 -16.16 -34.47 -42.33
N GLU A 422 -15.11 -33.69 -42.60
CA GLU A 422 -14.17 -33.99 -43.66
C GLU A 422 -13.04 -34.92 -43.21
N VAL A 423 -12.80 -35.05 -41.91
CA VAL A 423 -11.62 -35.79 -41.38
C VAL A 423 -11.99 -36.93 -40.46
N LEU A 424 -13.28 -37.05 -40.04
CA LEU A 424 -13.85 -38.13 -39.26
C LEU A 424 -14.69 -39.07 -40.16
#